data_b4bca097350c30c7eae140e233643733
#
_entry.id   b4bca097350c30c7eae140e233643733
#
_cell.length_a   1.000
_cell.length_b   1.000
_cell.length_c   1.000
_cell.angle_alpha   90.00
_cell.angle_beta   90.00
_cell.angle_gamma   90.00
#
_symmetry.space_group_name_H-M   'P 1'
#
loop_
_entity.id
_entity.type
_entity.pdbx_description
1 polymer ?
#
loop_
_entity_poly.entity_id
_entity_poly.type
_entity_poly.pdbx_seq_one_letter_code
_entity_poly.pdbx_strand_id
1 'polypeptide(L)'
;MKILGIGVDIIQNKRIKDSIKNHKFKDRIYSTNEIKLSNYSKNKIGYFSKRFAAKEAFAKALGTGFRDNLNFKDIEIMNDKLGKPYYAKTKKITQIIKKEFKVKNFNCFYLFQMKKNIQQLLQ
;
A
#
# COMPACT_ATOMS: atom_id res chain seq x y z
N MET A 1 20.14 -1.12 -11.98
CA MET A 1 18.90 -1.43 -11.30
C MET A 1 17.83 -1.84 -12.29
N LYS A 2 17.16 -2.96 -12.05
CA LYS A 2 16.09 -3.42 -12.90
C LYS A 2 14.75 -3.18 -12.21
N ILE A 3 13.81 -2.53 -12.91
CA ILE A 3 12.46 -2.30 -12.42
C ILE A 3 11.61 -3.54 -12.75
N LEU A 4 11.07 -4.20 -11.73
CA LEU A 4 10.26 -5.40 -11.89
C LEU A 4 8.79 -5.07 -12.17
N GLY A 5 8.29 -3.97 -11.63
CA GLY A 5 6.93 -3.54 -11.86
C GLY A 5 6.66 -2.16 -11.27
N ILE A 6 5.68 -1.48 -11.85
CA ILE A 6 5.23 -0.16 -11.40
C ILE A 6 3.72 -0.22 -11.24
N GLY A 7 3.22 0.32 -10.13
CA GLY A 7 1.79 0.43 -9.90
C GLY A 7 1.44 1.82 -9.39
N VAL A 8 0.31 2.33 -9.84
CA VAL A 8 -0.22 3.63 -9.43
C VAL A 8 -1.71 3.48 -9.14
N ASP A 9 -2.20 4.22 -8.16
CA ASP A 9 -3.62 4.31 -7.90
C ASP A 9 -4.01 5.69 -7.38
N ILE A 10 -5.29 5.99 -7.44
CA ILE A 10 -5.85 7.29 -7.06
C ILE A 10 -6.53 7.20 -5.71
N ILE A 11 -6.29 8.21 -4.85
CA ILE A 11 -6.92 8.30 -3.54
C ILE A 11 -8.39 8.71 -3.71
N GLN A 12 -9.30 7.91 -3.13
CA GLN A 12 -10.73 8.17 -3.14
C GLN A 12 -11.25 8.34 -1.71
N ASN A 13 -11.01 9.53 -1.14
CA ASN A 13 -11.34 9.81 0.26
C ASN A 13 -12.81 9.59 0.60
N LYS A 14 -13.73 10.01 -0.27
CA LYS A 14 -15.17 9.88 -0.04
C LYS A 14 -15.59 8.41 0.08
N ARG A 15 -15.11 7.59 -0.84
CA ARG A 15 -15.40 6.16 -0.85
C ARG A 15 -14.88 5.49 0.43
N ILE A 16 -13.67 5.81 0.82
CA ILE A 16 -13.06 5.25 2.02
C ILE A 16 -13.75 5.74 3.28
N LYS A 17 -14.15 7.02 3.34
CA LYS A 17 -14.89 7.57 4.47
C LYS A 17 -16.14 6.73 4.79
N ASP A 18 -16.88 6.34 3.77
CA ASP A 18 -18.08 5.53 3.95
C ASP A 18 -17.75 4.09 4.30
N SER A 19 -16.74 3.53 3.65
CA SER A 19 -16.37 2.12 3.80
C SER A 19 -15.79 1.80 5.18
N ILE A 20 -14.98 2.68 5.77
CA ILE A 20 -14.33 2.42 7.07
C ILE A 20 -15.27 2.46 8.25
N LYS A 21 -16.52 2.89 8.05
CA LYS A 21 -17.57 2.76 9.07
C LYS A 21 -17.93 1.30 9.33
N ASN A 22 -17.65 0.43 8.38
CA ASN A 22 -17.89 -0.99 8.48
C ASN A 22 -16.63 -1.70 9.02
N HIS A 23 -16.74 -2.30 10.20
CA HIS A 23 -15.63 -3.02 10.83
C HIS A 23 -15.12 -4.20 9.98
N LYS A 24 -16.03 -4.90 9.31
CA LYS A 24 -15.65 -6.03 8.44
C LYS A 24 -14.78 -5.56 7.28
N PHE A 25 -15.10 -4.39 6.71
CA PHE A 25 -14.27 -3.79 5.65
C PHE A 25 -12.87 -3.47 6.18
N LYS A 26 -12.79 -2.76 7.31
CA LYS A 26 -11.51 -2.40 7.91
C LYS A 26 -10.64 -3.63 8.18
N ASP A 27 -11.23 -4.65 8.80
CA ASP A 27 -10.49 -5.86 9.17
C ASP A 27 -10.02 -6.66 7.95
N ARG A 28 -10.74 -6.55 6.84
CA ARG A 28 -10.38 -7.26 5.61
C ARG A 28 -9.27 -6.53 4.83
N ILE A 29 -9.25 -5.21 4.89
CA ILE A 29 -8.34 -4.38 4.08
C ILE A 29 -7.05 -4.06 4.82
N TYR A 30 -7.13 -3.75 6.10
CA TYR A 30 -5.99 -3.23 6.86
C TYR A 30 -5.51 -4.26 7.88
N SER A 31 -4.19 -4.31 8.06
CA SER A 31 -3.59 -5.18 9.08
C SER A 31 -3.92 -4.67 10.48
N THR A 32 -3.78 -5.56 11.46
CA THR A 32 -3.97 -5.20 12.87
C THR A 32 -3.09 -4.01 13.28
N ASN A 33 -1.84 -3.98 12.82
CA ASN A 33 -0.92 -2.88 13.09
C ASN A 33 -1.38 -1.58 12.44
N GLU A 34 -1.86 -1.64 11.21
CA GLU A 34 -2.36 -0.45 10.52
C GLU A 34 -3.57 0.14 11.23
N ILE A 35 -4.51 -0.69 11.67
CA ILE A 35 -5.69 -0.24 12.40
C ILE A 35 -5.28 0.38 13.74
N LYS A 36 -4.39 -0.27 14.46
CA LYS A 36 -3.89 0.22 15.74
C LYS A 36 -3.20 1.58 15.61
N LEU A 37 -2.33 1.73 14.61
CA LEU A 37 -1.61 2.98 14.37
C LEU A 37 -2.51 4.10 13.86
N SER A 38 -3.65 3.79 13.29
CA SER A 38 -4.61 4.80 12.83
C SER A 38 -5.10 5.70 13.97
N ASN A 39 -5.07 5.19 15.22
CA ASN A 39 -5.51 5.94 16.38
C ASN A 39 -4.62 7.15 16.68
N TYR A 40 -3.39 7.16 16.19
CA TYR A 40 -2.45 8.26 16.34
C TYR A 40 -2.54 9.28 15.20
N SER A 41 -3.36 9.02 14.19
CA SER A 41 -3.51 9.92 13.06
C SER A 41 -4.59 10.97 13.34
N LYS A 42 -4.29 12.23 13.04
CA LYS A 42 -5.26 13.32 13.14
C LYS A 42 -6.29 13.27 12.01
N ASN A 43 -5.93 12.70 10.87
CA ASN A 43 -6.80 12.54 9.71
C ASN A 43 -6.95 11.05 9.40
N LYS A 44 -7.91 10.40 10.03
CA LYS A 44 -8.14 8.96 9.86
C LYS A 44 -8.59 8.61 8.44
N ILE A 45 -9.42 9.45 7.84
CA ILE A 45 -9.88 9.21 6.45
C ILE A 45 -8.70 9.23 5.50
N GLY A 46 -7.85 10.24 5.60
CA GLY A 46 -6.63 10.32 4.81
C GLY A 46 -5.69 9.16 5.06
N TYR A 47 -5.52 8.78 6.33
CA TYR A 47 -4.69 7.65 6.71
C TYR A 47 -5.10 6.36 5.99
N PHE A 48 -6.38 6.01 6.06
CA PHE A 48 -6.91 4.80 5.44
C PHE A 48 -6.97 4.89 3.92
N SER A 49 -7.33 6.06 3.37
CA SER A 49 -7.37 6.27 1.92
C SER A 49 -6.00 6.10 1.27
N LYS A 50 -4.98 6.68 1.87
CA LYS A 50 -3.60 6.59 1.37
C LYS A 50 -3.11 5.15 1.37
N ARG A 51 -3.40 4.42 2.43
CA ARG A 51 -3.01 3.02 2.53
C ARG A 51 -3.76 2.14 1.54
N PHE A 52 -5.04 2.39 1.36
CA PHE A 52 -5.82 1.68 0.36
C PHE A 52 -5.24 1.86 -1.04
N ALA A 53 -4.97 3.09 -1.43
CA ALA A 53 -4.36 3.40 -2.73
C ALA A 53 -2.98 2.74 -2.88
N ALA A 54 -2.17 2.77 -1.83
CA ALA A 54 -0.86 2.14 -1.84
C ALA A 54 -0.93 0.62 -2.01
N LYS A 55 -1.89 -0.02 -1.37
CA LYS A 55 -2.11 -1.46 -1.51
C LYS A 55 -2.53 -1.83 -2.94
N GLU A 56 -3.44 -1.07 -3.52
CA GLU A 56 -3.85 -1.29 -4.91
C GLU A 56 -2.70 -1.04 -5.88
N ALA A 57 -1.91 0.01 -5.66
CA ALA A 57 -0.74 0.30 -6.48
C ALA A 57 0.28 -0.85 -6.43
N PHE A 58 0.50 -1.41 -5.24
CA PHE A 58 1.39 -2.57 -5.08
C PHE A 58 0.89 -3.77 -5.87
N ALA A 59 -0.40 -4.10 -5.76
CA ALA A 59 -1.00 -5.22 -6.47
C ALA A 59 -0.92 -5.03 -7.98
N LYS A 60 -1.11 -3.81 -8.47
CA LYS A 60 -0.94 -3.49 -9.89
C LYS A 60 0.51 -3.67 -10.35
N ALA A 61 1.48 -3.28 -9.49
CA ALA A 61 2.90 -3.44 -9.80
C ALA A 61 3.29 -4.92 -9.94
N LEU A 62 2.65 -5.81 -9.18
CA LEU A 62 2.87 -7.25 -9.31
C LEU A 62 2.36 -7.80 -10.65
N GLY A 63 1.41 -7.12 -11.28
CA GLY A 63 0.80 -7.58 -12.52
C GLY A 63 -0.29 -8.64 -12.35
N THR A 64 -0.34 -9.26 -11.18
CA THR A 64 -1.34 -10.32 -10.87
C THR A 64 -2.56 -9.78 -10.14
N GLY A 65 -2.47 -8.55 -9.60
CA GLY A 65 -3.50 -8.01 -8.74
C GLY A 65 -3.63 -8.81 -7.45
N PHE A 66 -4.85 -8.98 -6.97
CA PHE A 66 -5.14 -9.72 -5.73
C PHE A 66 -5.42 -11.20 -5.97
N ARG A 67 -4.62 -11.82 -6.83
CA ARG A 67 -4.68 -13.27 -7.10
C ARG A 67 -3.67 -14.00 -6.19
N ASP A 68 -3.68 -15.34 -6.26
CA ASP A 68 -2.72 -16.21 -5.56
C ASP A 68 -2.67 -16.01 -4.05
N ASN A 69 -3.86 -15.84 -3.44
CA ASN A 69 -4.01 -15.64 -1.98
C ASN A 69 -3.44 -14.32 -1.46
N LEU A 70 -3.17 -13.36 -2.34
CA LEU A 70 -2.76 -12.03 -1.90
C LEU A 70 -4.00 -11.23 -1.47
N ASN A 71 -4.05 -10.88 -0.20
CA ASN A 71 -5.10 -10.05 0.36
C ASN A 71 -4.57 -8.65 0.66
N PHE A 72 -5.49 -7.67 0.71
CA PHE A 72 -5.12 -6.27 1.02
C PHE A 72 -4.30 -6.16 2.31
N LYS A 73 -4.71 -6.87 3.37
CA LYS A 73 -4.03 -6.79 4.67
C LYS A 73 -2.62 -7.39 4.66
N ASP A 74 -2.29 -8.21 3.66
CA ASP A 74 -0.94 -8.77 3.50
C ASP A 74 0.06 -7.71 3.04
N ILE A 75 -0.44 -6.66 2.38
CA ILE A 75 0.38 -5.52 1.93
C ILE A 75 0.34 -4.49 3.05
N GLU A 76 1.22 -4.64 4.01
CA GLU A 76 1.24 -3.78 5.18
C GLU A 76 2.11 -2.54 4.95
N ILE A 77 1.59 -1.38 5.30
CA ILE A 77 2.30 -0.12 5.20
C ILE A 77 2.62 0.38 6.61
N MET A 78 3.89 0.56 6.87
CA MET A 78 4.41 1.07 8.14
C MET A 78 5.04 2.43 7.93
N ASN A 79 5.34 3.12 9.04
CA ASN A 79 6.04 4.39 8.99
C ASN A 79 7.37 4.26 9.72
N ASP A 80 8.44 4.84 9.16
CA ASP A 80 9.73 4.88 9.83
C ASP A 80 9.73 5.92 10.96
N LYS A 81 10.88 6.11 11.60
CA LYS A 81 11.03 7.04 12.73
C LYS A 81 10.71 8.50 12.36
N LEU A 82 10.88 8.85 11.09
CA LEU A 82 10.60 10.19 10.57
C LEU A 82 9.18 10.32 10.01
N GLY A 83 8.37 9.28 10.12
CA GLY A 83 7.00 9.26 9.61
C GLY A 83 6.87 8.91 8.14
N LYS A 84 7.98 8.54 7.47
CA LYS A 84 7.95 8.16 6.06
C LYS A 84 7.32 6.78 5.89
N PRO A 85 6.29 6.64 5.03
CA PRO A 85 5.68 5.34 4.80
C PRO A 85 6.55 4.41 3.97
N TYR A 86 6.47 3.12 4.27
CA TYR A 86 7.14 2.10 3.50
C TYR A 86 6.34 0.80 3.53
N TYR A 87 6.56 -0.06 2.52
CA TYR A 87 5.97 -1.39 2.49
C TYR A 87 6.77 -2.34 3.36
N ALA A 88 6.12 -2.97 4.31
CA ALA A 88 6.76 -3.97 5.15
C ALA A 88 7.12 -5.22 4.34
N LYS A 89 8.35 -5.69 4.46
CA LYS A 89 8.79 -6.93 3.82
C LYS A 89 8.35 -8.13 4.65
N THR A 90 7.05 -8.43 4.60
CA THR A 90 6.52 -9.62 5.28
C THR A 90 7.00 -10.88 4.57
N LYS A 91 6.95 -12.00 5.27
CA LYS A 91 7.31 -13.30 4.71
C LYS A 91 6.45 -13.63 3.49
N LYS A 92 5.15 -13.39 3.58
CA LYS A 92 4.20 -13.67 2.48
C LYS A 92 4.50 -12.84 1.24
N ILE A 93 4.70 -11.53 1.40
CA ILE A 93 5.03 -10.63 0.29
C ILE A 93 6.36 -11.03 -0.35
N THR A 94 7.36 -11.33 0.47
CA THR A 94 8.66 -11.77 -0.01
C THR A 94 8.55 -13.03 -0.86
N GLN A 95 7.78 -14.01 -0.42
CA GLN A 95 7.56 -15.25 -1.16
C GLN A 95 6.88 -15.01 -2.50
N ILE A 96 5.83 -14.16 -2.51
CA ILE A 96 5.07 -13.85 -3.72
C ILE A 96 5.96 -13.16 -4.75
N ILE A 97 6.74 -12.16 -4.34
CA ILE A 97 7.61 -11.40 -5.25
C ILE A 97 8.70 -12.30 -5.82
N LYS A 98 9.33 -13.10 -4.99
CA LYS A 98 10.39 -14.01 -5.45
C LYS A 98 9.87 -15.05 -6.44
N LYS A 99 8.67 -15.56 -6.21
CA LYS A 99 8.03 -16.51 -7.09
C LYS A 99 7.63 -15.87 -8.42
N GLU A 100 6.96 -14.71 -8.36
CA GLU A 100 6.42 -14.04 -9.54
C GLU A 100 7.52 -13.53 -10.47
N PHE A 101 8.55 -12.91 -9.92
CA PHE A 101 9.62 -12.30 -10.72
C PHE A 101 10.88 -13.15 -10.79
N LYS A 102 10.93 -14.29 -10.11
CA LYS A 102 12.07 -15.21 -10.09
C LYS A 102 13.38 -14.51 -9.70
N VAL A 103 13.32 -13.66 -8.67
CA VAL A 103 14.46 -12.90 -8.17
C VAL A 103 14.85 -13.35 -6.77
N LYS A 104 16.13 -13.16 -6.42
CA LYS A 104 16.64 -13.48 -5.07
C LYS A 104 16.48 -12.29 -4.12
N ASN A 105 16.66 -11.08 -4.62
CA ASN A 105 16.58 -9.85 -3.84
C ASN A 105 15.74 -8.82 -4.59
N PHE A 106 15.07 -7.96 -3.82
CA PHE A 106 14.25 -6.89 -4.37
C PHE A 106 14.10 -5.77 -3.33
N ASN A 107 13.68 -4.60 -3.79
CA ASN A 107 13.25 -3.50 -2.95
C ASN A 107 11.90 -2.98 -3.43
N CYS A 108 11.07 -2.56 -2.48
CA CYS A 108 9.80 -1.91 -2.75
C CYS A 108 9.92 -0.44 -2.37
N PHE A 109 9.58 0.44 -3.31
CA PHE A 109 9.59 1.87 -3.07
C PHE A 109 8.16 2.39 -2.99
N TYR A 110 7.89 3.18 -1.96
CA TYR A 110 6.61 3.82 -1.76
C TYR A 110 6.65 5.21 -2.38
N LEU A 111 5.91 5.41 -3.48
CA LEU A 111 5.94 6.66 -4.24
C LEU A 111 4.69 7.52 -4.00
N PHE A 112 4.08 7.38 -2.84
CA PHE A 112 2.83 8.04 -2.52
C PHE A 112 2.88 9.58 -2.65
N GLN A 113 4.02 10.18 -2.30
CA GLN A 113 4.18 11.64 -2.36
C GLN A 113 4.50 12.17 -3.77
N MET A 114 4.63 11.29 -4.77
CA MET A 114 4.99 11.70 -6.13
C MET A 114 3.91 12.51 -6.85
N LYS A 115 2.67 12.56 -6.36
CA LYS A 115 1.62 13.34 -7.04
C LYS A 115 2.02 14.79 -7.21
N LYS A 116 2.61 15.42 -6.19
CA LYS A 116 3.15 16.79 -6.29
C LYS A 116 4.34 16.86 -7.26
N ASN A 117 5.23 15.89 -7.19
CA ASN A 117 6.44 15.89 -8.02
C ASN A 117 6.12 15.65 -9.50
N ILE A 118 5.17 14.77 -9.80
CA ILE A 118 4.73 14.53 -11.18
C ILE A 118 4.06 15.78 -11.74
N GLN A 119 3.22 16.46 -10.96
CA GLN A 119 2.62 17.72 -11.40
C GLN A 119 3.66 18.80 -11.67
N GLN A 120 4.70 18.88 -10.85
CA GLN A 120 5.80 19.82 -11.07
C GLN A 120 6.58 19.50 -12.34
N LEU A 121 6.78 18.22 -12.64
CA LEU A 121 7.50 17.79 -13.84
C LEU A 121 6.69 18.02 -15.13
N LEU A 122 5.35 18.06 -15.01
CA LEU A 122 4.46 18.28 -16.15
C LEU A 122 4.18 19.75 -16.40
N GLN A 123 4.60 20.63 -15.51
CA GLN A 123 4.53 22.08 -15.68
C GLN A 123 5.78 22.61 -16.36
#